data_bc24bce729b147caee733910adf8dc96
#
_entry.id   bc24bce729b147caee733910adf8dc96
#
_cell.length_a   1.000
_cell.length_b   1.000
_cell.length_c   1.000
_cell.angle_alpha   90.00
_cell.angle_beta   90.00
_cell.angle_gamma   90.00
#
_symmetry.space_group_name_H-M   'P 1'
#
loop_
_entity.id
_entity.type
_entity.pdbx_description
1 polymer ?
#
loop_
_entity_poly.entity_id
_entity_poly.type
_entity_poly.pdbx_seq_one_letter_code
_entity_poly.pdbx_strand_id
1 'polypeptide(L)'
;VVDNLYVNPEEVRNFSSTLPYTKSKYVLSNSPGKRVKLDLDIKHLQDFTYELIGKEKTNQLTSFVIFNRIRSDEILSESQTIPHTDTIPGLSHAMVIYLNKDEECKGGTAFYRHKKTGIDFVKGIDDFTKVFESEKSSYDNFITDSNDDWELLELIDMKFNRMIIYPPNVFHSGYINRKDFKNYDRITQLGFF
;
A
#
# COMPACT_ATOMS: atom_id res chain seq x y z
N VAL A 1 -6.08 9.20 8.22
CA VAL A 1 -5.01 8.58 9.03
C VAL A 1 -5.54 8.34 10.44
N VAL A 2 -5.30 7.15 10.98
CA VAL A 2 -5.67 6.76 12.35
C VAL A 2 -4.44 6.19 13.04
N ASP A 3 -4.02 6.80 14.14
CA ASP A 3 -2.97 6.27 15.01
C ASP A 3 -3.57 5.41 16.12
N ASN A 4 -2.81 4.44 16.61
CA ASN A 4 -3.21 3.53 17.69
C ASN A 4 -4.49 2.73 17.37
N LEU A 5 -4.56 2.16 16.15
CA LEU A 5 -5.74 1.43 15.67
C LEU A 5 -6.09 0.22 16.53
N TYR A 6 -5.13 -0.67 16.74
CA TYR A 6 -5.32 -1.88 17.53
C TYR A 6 -5.04 -1.63 19.01
N VAL A 7 -5.85 -2.22 19.88
CA VAL A 7 -5.60 -2.22 21.34
C VAL A 7 -4.33 -3.05 21.67
N ASN A 8 -4.16 -4.19 20.98
CA ASN A 8 -3.02 -5.09 21.16
C ASN A 8 -2.22 -5.25 19.86
N PRO A 9 -1.52 -4.20 19.38
CA PRO A 9 -0.83 -4.24 18.08
C PRO A 9 0.33 -5.25 18.03
N GLU A 10 0.96 -5.53 19.16
CA GLU A 10 2.02 -6.55 19.25
C GLU A 10 1.52 -7.96 18.97
N GLU A 11 0.29 -8.29 19.35
CA GLU A 11 -0.32 -9.58 19.02
C GLU A 11 -0.52 -9.73 17.52
N VAL A 12 -0.99 -8.67 16.84
CA VAL A 12 -1.17 -8.65 15.38
C VAL A 12 0.19 -8.79 14.68
N ARG A 13 1.21 -8.07 15.16
CA ARG A 13 2.58 -8.19 14.66
C ARG A 13 3.13 -9.61 14.84
N ASN A 14 3.00 -10.19 16.04
CA ASN A 14 3.46 -11.54 16.34
C ASN A 14 2.74 -12.57 15.48
N PHE A 15 1.43 -12.46 15.34
CA PHE A 15 0.65 -13.29 14.42
C PHE A 15 1.18 -13.18 12.99
N SER A 16 1.43 -11.96 12.50
CA SER A 16 1.97 -11.76 11.16
C SER A 16 3.28 -12.50 10.93
N SER A 17 4.14 -12.61 11.97
CA SER A 17 5.45 -13.28 11.85
C SER A 17 5.34 -14.79 11.64
N THR A 18 4.22 -15.41 12.01
CA THR A 18 3.97 -16.87 11.87
C THR A 18 3.40 -17.25 10.50
N LEU A 19 3.02 -16.28 9.68
CA LEU A 19 2.31 -16.53 8.43
C LEU A 19 3.22 -17.11 7.32
N PRO A 20 2.69 -17.99 6.45
CA PRO A 20 3.43 -18.60 5.34
C PRO A 20 3.51 -17.67 4.12
N TYR A 21 4.34 -16.65 4.18
CA TYR A 21 4.50 -15.69 3.10
C TYR A 21 5.04 -16.30 1.82
N THR A 22 4.40 -16.01 0.70
CA THR A 22 4.80 -16.47 -0.63
C THR A 22 4.97 -15.28 -1.58
N LYS A 23 5.81 -15.41 -2.62
CA LYS A 23 5.84 -14.42 -3.70
C LYS A 23 4.48 -14.36 -4.38
N SER A 24 4.04 -13.18 -4.78
CA SER A 24 2.82 -13.03 -5.57
C SER A 24 2.93 -13.87 -6.84
N LYS A 25 1.88 -14.65 -7.14
CA LYS A 25 1.79 -15.43 -8.38
C LYS A 25 1.44 -14.56 -9.60
N TYR A 26 1.05 -13.31 -9.39
CA TYR A 26 0.72 -12.40 -10.47
C TYR A 26 2.00 -11.80 -11.04
N VAL A 27 2.35 -12.20 -12.25
CA VAL A 27 3.57 -11.81 -12.97
C VAL A 27 3.69 -10.28 -13.15
N LEU A 28 2.58 -9.57 -13.12
CA LEU A 28 2.52 -8.11 -13.26
C LEU A 28 2.52 -7.36 -11.92
N SER A 29 2.66 -8.03 -10.80
CA SER A 29 2.70 -7.36 -9.50
C SER A 29 4.09 -6.79 -9.25
N ASN A 30 4.25 -5.50 -9.46
CA ASN A 30 5.45 -4.74 -9.04
C ASN A 30 5.54 -4.55 -7.53
N SER A 31 4.59 -5.10 -6.78
CA SER A 31 4.57 -4.93 -5.33
C SER A 31 5.75 -5.59 -4.66
N PRO A 32 6.50 -4.87 -3.83
CA PRO A 32 7.64 -5.41 -3.13
C PRO A 32 7.22 -6.44 -2.07
N GLY A 33 8.07 -7.44 -1.85
CA GLY A 33 7.91 -8.40 -0.78
C GLY A 33 7.11 -9.65 -1.11
N LYS A 34 6.84 -10.40 -0.06
CA LYS A 34 6.01 -11.61 -0.08
C LYS A 34 4.69 -11.34 0.60
N ARG A 35 3.66 -12.05 0.20
CA ARG A 35 2.28 -11.82 0.65
C ARG A 35 1.62 -13.10 1.12
N VAL A 36 0.68 -12.94 2.03
CA VAL A 36 -0.31 -13.96 2.38
C VAL A 36 -1.68 -13.29 2.42
N LYS A 37 -2.60 -13.81 1.62
CA LYS A 37 -4.02 -13.44 1.71
C LYS A 37 -4.67 -14.34 2.73
N LEU A 38 -5.38 -13.75 3.67
CA LEU A 38 -6.13 -14.47 4.69
C LEU A 38 -7.62 -14.28 4.44
N ASP A 39 -8.35 -15.38 4.59
CA ASP A 39 -9.80 -15.38 4.63
C ASP A 39 -10.24 -15.21 6.09
N LEU A 40 -10.15 -13.98 6.58
CA LEU A 40 -10.52 -13.59 7.93
C LEU A 40 -11.84 -12.84 7.92
N ASP A 41 -12.63 -13.02 8.94
CA ASP A 41 -13.76 -12.13 9.23
C ASP A 41 -13.19 -10.76 9.66
N ILE A 42 -13.22 -9.82 8.72
CA ILE A 42 -12.76 -8.44 8.94
C ILE A 42 -13.91 -7.46 9.06
N LYS A 43 -15.12 -7.97 9.28
CA LYS A 43 -16.32 -7.14 9.33
C LYS A 43 -16.19 -5.97 10.32
N HIS A 44 -15.62 -6.20 11.49
CA HIS A 44 -15.41 -5.13 12.47
C HIS A 44 -14.48 -4.04 11.96
N LEU A 45 -13.41 -4.40 11.27
CA LEU A 45 -12.48 -3.44 10.68
C LEU A 45 -13.12 -2.68 9.51
N GLN A 46 -13.91 -3.37 8.71
CA GLN A 46 -14.70 -2.78 7.63
C GLN A 46 -15.75 -1.80 8.16
N ASP A 47 -16.54 -2.21 9.16
CA ASP A 47 -17.57 -1.37 9.78
C ASP A 47 -16.95 -0.12 10.40
N PHE A 48 -15.84 -0.26 11.12
CA PHE A 48 -15.08 0.86 11.66
C PHE A 48 -14.60 1.81 10.55
N THR A 49 -14.10 1.26 9.46
CA THR A 49 -13.64 2.06 8.32
C THR A 49 -14.76 2.85 7.69
N TYR A 50 -15.93 2.24 7.46
CA TYR A 50 -17.08 2.93 6.90
C TYR A 50 -17.62 4.03 7.81
N GLU A 51 -17.67 3.79 9.13
CA GLU A 51 -18.03 4.81 10.10
C GLU A 51 -17.07 6.01 10.06
N LEU A 52 -15.76 5.72 10.00
CA LEU A 52 -14.73 6.75 9.96
C LEU A 52 -14.80 7.65 8.72
N ILE A 53 -15.16 7.08 7.56
CA ILE A 53 -15.26 7.83 6.30
C ILE A 53 -16.69 8.34 6.01
N GLY A 54 -17.61 8.18 6.94
CA GLY A 54 -19.00 8.65 6.81
C GLY A 54 -19.82 7.92 5.75
N LYS A 55 -19.48 6.67 5.43
CA LYS A 55 -20.22 5.83 4.48
C LYS A 55 -21.19 4.90 5.20
N GLU A 56 -22.34 4.66 4.56
CA GLU A 56 -23.26 3.62 5.02
C GLU A 56 -22.61 2.24 4.90
N LYS A 57 -22.84 1.40 5.90
CA LYS A 57 -22.39 0.01 5.91
C LYS A 57 -23.01 -0.75 4.75
N THR A 58 -22.21 -1.19 3.81
CA THR A 58 -22.69 -2.01 2.70
C THR A 58 -22.43 -3.48 3.01
N ASN A 59 -23.33 -4.36 2.58
CA ASN A 59 -23.12 -5.82 2.64
C ASN A 59 -22.17 -6.30 1.53
N GLN A 60 -21.20 -5.49 1.13
CA GLN A 60 -20.26 -5.83 0.06
C GLN A 60 -19.37 -7.00 0.49
N LEU A 61 -19.49 -8.11 -0.24
CA LEU A 61 -18.86 -9.40 0.02
C LEU A 61 -17.38 -9.49 -0.42
N THR A 62 -16.79 -8.40 -0.88
CA THR A 62 -15.45 -8.42 -1.52
C THR A 62 -14.34 -7.80 -0.70
N SER A 63 -14.49 -7.77 0.62
CA SER A 63 -13.38 -7.33 1.49
C SER A 63 -12.38 -8.46 1.73
N PHE A 64 -11.09 -8.13 1.69
CA PHE A 64 -10.04 -9.08 2.01
C PHE A 64 -8.83 -8.40 2.64
N VAL A 65 -8.07 -9.18 3.39
CA VAL A 65 -6.84 -8.75 4.05
C VAL A 65 -5.64 -9.49 3.50
N ILE A 66 -4.57 -8.76 3.28
CA ILE A 66 -3.27 -9.28 2.89
C ILE A 66 -2.24 -8.82 3.90
N PHE A 67 -1.44 -9.73 4.44
CA PHE A 67 -0.20 -9.35 5.09
C PHE A 67 0.93 -9.34 4.07
N ASN A 68 1.70 -8.26 4.06
CA ASN A 68 2.85 -8.10 3.18
C ASN A 68 4.13 -7.97 4.02
N ARG A 69 5.18 -8.69 3.60
CA ARG A 69 6.47 -8.72 4.27
C ARG A 69 7.59 -8.53 3.26
N ILE A 70 8.35 -7.46 3.42
CA ILE A 70 9.61 -7.25 2.71
C ILE A 70 10.71 -7.67 3.66
N ARG A 71 11.48 -8.67 3.28
CA ARG A 71 12.58 -9.16 4.12
C ARG A 71 13.75 -8.19 4.08
N SER A 72 14.49 -8.14 5.18
CA SER A 72 15.70 -7.33 5.32
C SER A 72 16.81 -7.69 4.32
N ASP A 73 16.82 -8.94 3.83
CA ASP A 73 17.74 -9.47 2.80
C ASP A 73 17.16 -9.41 1.37
N GLU A 74 15.96 -8.85 1.19
CA GLU A 74 15.32 -8.79 -0.12
C GLU A 74 15.94 -7.69 -0.98
N ILE A 75 16.31 -8.05 -2.21
CA ILE A 75 16.76 -7.09 -3.21
C ILE A 75 15.53 -6.52 -3.90
N LEU A 76 15.27 -5.24 -3.66
CA LEU A 76 14.21 -4.51 -4.32
C LEU A 76 14.69 -3.94 -5.65
N SER A 77 13.78 -3.85 -6.62
CA SER A 77 14.01 -3.16 -7.89
C SER A 77 13.30 -1.80 -7.93
N GLU A 78 13.77 -0.94 -8.79
CA GLU A 78 13.20 0.40 -9.01
C GLU A 78 11.73 0.33 -9.40
N SER A 79 11.35 -0.66 -10.21
CA SER A 79 9.97 -0.87 -10.67
C SER A 79 8.97 -1.07 -9.51
N GLN A 80 9.44 -1.49 -8.35
CA GLN A 80 8.60 -1.72 -7.17
C GLN A 80 8.22 -0.44 -6.42
N THR A 81 8.78 0.70 -6.83
CA THR A 81 8.43 2.02 -6.29
C THR A 81 7.69 2.89 -7.29
N ILE A 82 7.40 2.38 -8.50
CA ILE A 82 6.61 3.12 -9.49
C ILE A 82 5.21 3.37 -8.93
N PRO A 83 4.72 4.62 -8.96
CA PRO A 83 3.36 4.94 -8.55
C PRO A 83 2.34 4.14 -9.36
N HIS A 84 1.38 3.54 -8.66
CA HIS A 84 0.34 2.70 -9.25
C HIS A 84 -1.00 2.94 -8.59
N THR A 85 -2.05 2.38 -9.15
CA THR A 85 -3.39 2.35 -8.57
C THR A 85 -3.76 0.91 -8.23
N ASP A 86 -4.54 0.73 -7.15
CA ASP A 86 -5.08 -0.58 -6.74
C ASP A 86 -6.50 -0.80 -7.26
N THR A 87 -6.78 -0.35 -8.48
CA THR A 87 -8.14 -0.38 -9.04
C THR A 87 -8.63 -1.82 -9.20
N ILE A 88 -9.48 -2.25 -8.27
CA ILE A 88 -10.16 -3.54 -8.29
C ILE A 88 -11.67 -3.26 -8.37
N PRO A 89 -12.39 -3.81 -9.38
CA PRO A 89 -13.82 -3.59 -9.50
C PRO A 89 -14.58 -3.93 -8.21
N GLY A 90 -15.46 -3.04 -7.78
CA GLY A 90 -16.29 -3.23 -6.59
C GLY A 90 -15.64 -2.80 -5.27
N LEU A 91 -14.38 -2.39 -5.28
CA LEU A 91 -13.71 -1.86 -4.09
C LEU A 91 -13.69 -0.33 -4.12
N SER A 92 -13.99 0.27 -2.98
CA SER A 92 -14.07 1.73 -2.84
C SER A 92 -12.89 2.32 -2.06
N HIS A 93 -12.22 1.51 -1.26
CA HIS A 93 -11.11 1.95 -0.40
C HIS A 93 -10.02 0.89 -0.28
N ALA A 94 -8.79 1.36 -0.26
CA ALA A 94 -7.61 0.63 0.15
C ALA A 94 -7.16 1.11 1.54
N MET A 95 -6.55 0.22 2.28
CA MET A 95 -6.06 0.46 3.64
C MET A 95 -4.67 -0.12 3.80
N VAL A 96 -3.80 0.59 4.50
CA VAL A 96 -2.50 0.08 4.96
C VAL A 96 -2.37 0.29 6.46
N ILE A 97 -2.01 -0.76 7.19
CA ILE A 97 -1.67 -0.70 8.61
C ILE A 97 -0.20 -1.08 8.75
N TYR A 98 0.58 -0.23 9.42
CA TYR A 98 1.99 -0.46 9.66
C TYR A 98 2.20 -1.23 10.97
N LEU A 99 2.99 -2.31 10.90
CA LEU A 99 3.22 -3.24 12.00
C LEU A 99 4.67 -3.28 12.48
N ASN A 100 5.54 -2.46 11.93
CA ASN A 100 6.89 -2.28 12.46
C ASN A 100 6.87 -1.41 13.72
N LYS A 101 7.71 -1.74 14.70
CA LYS A 101 7.89 -0.90 15.88
C LYS A 101 8.45 0.47 15.49
N ASP A 102 8.25 1.49 16.32
CA ASP A 102 8.61 2.86 15.97
C ASP A 102 10.11 3.02 15.62
N GLU A 103 10.99 2.30 16.32
CA GLU A 103 12.43 2.29 16.04
C GLU A 103 12.81 1.62 14.71
N GLU A 104 11.91 0.80 14.15
CA GLU A 104 12.05 0.10 12.86
C GLU A 104 11.38 0.86 11.72
N CYS A 105 10.51 1.83 12.03
CA CYS A 105 9.74 2.55 11.02
C CYS A 105 10.64 3.40 10.13
N LYS A 106 10.54 3.18 8.81
CA LYS A 106 11.20 3.94 7.76
C LYS A 106 10.27 4.10 6.57
N GLY A 107 10.34 5.28 5.92
CA GLY A 107 9.51 5.57 4.77
C GLY A 107 8.03 5.65 5.12
N GLY A 108 7.17 5.10 4.26
CA GLY A 108 5.72 5.18 4.45
C GLY A 108 4.94 4.78 3.20
N THR A 109 3.88 5.54 2.92
CA THR A 109 3.12 5.51 1.66
C THR A 109 3.09 6.90 1.07
N ALA A 110 3.51 7.02 -0.17
CA ALA A 110 3.55 8.28 -0.91
C ALA A 110 2.45 8.33 -1.97
N PHE A 111 1.91 9.52 -2.19
CA PHE A 111 0.87 9.81 -3.18
C PHE A 111 1.43 10.74 -4.24
N TYR A 112 1.06 10.50 -5.50
CA TYR A 112 1.69 11.15 -6.62
C TYR A 112 0.68 11.67 -7.64
N ARG A 113 1.14 12.67 -8.41
CA ARG A 113 0.51 13.13 -9.66
C ARG A 113 1.44 12.83 -10.83
N HIS A 114 0.90 12.27 -11.90
CA HIS A 114 1.66 12.11 -13.14
C HIS A 114 1.79 13.47 -13.84
N LYS A 115 3.01 14.01 -13.92
CA LYS A 115 3.26 15.41 -14.37
C LYS A 115 2.79 15.68 -15.79
N LYS A 116 3.03 14.75 -16.71
CA LYS A 116 2.71 14.94 -18.12
C LYS A 116 1.20 15.03 -18.41
N THR A 117 0.39 14.27 -17.66
CA THR A 117 -1.07 14.24 -17.82
C THR A 117 -1.83 15.07 -16.79
N GLY A 118 -1.19 15.42 -15.68
CA GLY A 118 -1.83 16.09 -14.54
C GLY A 118 -2.74 15.18 -13.71
N ILE A 119 -2.74 13.86 -13.98
CA ILE A 119 -3.64 12.88 -13.33
C ILE A 119 -3.01 12.41 -12.02
N ASP A 120 -3.76 12.55 -10.93
CA ASP A 120 -3.45 11.98 -9.61
C ASP A 120 -4.48 10.94 -9.18
N PHE A 121 -5.67 10.97 -9.80
CA PHE A 121 -6.82 10.14 -9.51
C PHE A 121 -7.41 9.61 -10.83
N VAL A 122 -7.41 8.30 -11.03
CA VAL A 122 -7.93 7.64 -12.23
C VAL A 122 -9.45 7.50 -12.14
N LYS A 123 -10.18 8.15 -13.04
CA LYS A 123 -11.64 8.12 -13.11
C LYS A 123 -12.16 6.97 -13.99
N GLY A 124 -11.34 6.50 -14.90
CA GLY A 124 -11.73 5.45 -15.85
C GLY A 124 -10.57 5.00 -16.72
N ILE A 125 -10.88 4.12 -17.67
CA ILE A 125 -9.87 3.49 -18.53
C ILE A 125 -9.08 4.52 -19.37
N ASP A 126 -9.72 5.60 -19.79
CA ASP A 126 -9.06 6.63 -20.61
C ASP A 126 -7.94 7.35 -19.84
N ASP A 127 -8.15 7.64 -18.54
CA ASP A 127 -7.13 8.24 -17.71
C ASP A 127 -5.96 7.28 -17.50
N PHE A 128 -6.28 6.02 -17.23
CA PHE A 128 -5.27 4.97 -17.10
C PHE A 128 -4.43 4.83 -18.37
N THR A 129 -5.09 4.78 -19.53
CA THR A 129 -4.42 4.65 -20.84
C THR A 129 -3.49 5.83 -21.10
N LYS A 130 -3.94 7.08 -20.86
CA LYS A 130 -3.11 8.27 -21.05
C LYS A 130 -1.83 8.24 -20.22
N VAL A 131 -1.92 7.80 -18.97
CA VAL A 131 -0.74 7.68 -18.10
C VAL A 131 0.16 6.58 -18.61
N PHE A 132 -0.38 5.37 -18.85
CA PHE A 132 0.37 4.22 -19.32
C PHE A 132 1.11 4.44 -20.63
N GLU A 133 0.47 5.09 -21.63
CA GLU A 133 1.09 5.42 -22.91
C GLU A 133 2.19 6.49 -22.80
N SER A 134 2.17 7.29 -21.75
CA SER A 134 3.13 8.37 -21.53
C SER A 134 4.21 8.02 -20.50
N GLU A 135 4.07 6.92 -19.78
CA GLU A 135 4.99 6.47 -18.75
C GLU A 135 6.22 5.78 -19.35
N LYS A 136 7.36 5.96 -18.69
CA LYS A 136 8.57 5.22 -19.03
C LYS A 136 8.44 3.76 -18.59
N SER A 137 8.98 2.85 -19.39
CA SER A 137 8.99 1.41 -19.07
C SER A 137 9.93 1.04 -17.91
N SER A 138 10.86 1.93 -17.57
CA SER A 138 11.85 1.71 -16.49
C SER A 138 12.37 3.03 -15.93
N TYR A 139 12.83 2.98 -14.69
CA TYR A 139 13.47 4.09 -14.00
C TYR A 139 14.84 3.66 -13.47
N ASP A 140 15.83 4.57 -13.52
CA ASP A 140 17.20 4.29 -13.07
C ASP A 140 17.33 4.29 -11.54
N ASN A 141 16.37 4.91 -10.86
CA ASN A 141 16.36 5.06 -9.40
C ASN A 141 15.00 4.76 -8.80
N PHE A 142 14.99 4.45 -7.51
CA PHE A 142 13.75 4.38 -6.73
C PHE A 142 13.03 5.73 -6.78
N ILE A 143 11.70 5.69 -6.95
CA ILE A 143 10.86 6.88 -6.88
C ILE A 143 10.52 7.12 -5.41
N THR A 144 11.30 7.99 -4.76
CA THR A 144 11.15 8.40 -3.36
C THR A 144 10.99 9.91 -3.21
N ASP A 145 10.78 10.62 -4.33
CA ASP A 145 10.56 12.06 -4.37
C ASP A 145 9.91 12.41 -5.71
N SER A 146 9.72 13.70 -5.96
CA SER A 146 9.36 14.16 -7.29
C SER A 146 10.50 13.91 -8.28
N ASN A 147 10.15 13.49 -9.49
CA ASN A 147 11.07 13.32 -10.61
C ASN A 147 10.51 13.96 -11.89
N ASP A 148 11.03 13.65 -13.06
CA ASP A 148 10.57 14.23 -14.32
C ASP A 148 9.13 13.83 -14.66
N ASP A 149 8.70 12.63 -14.29
CA ASP A 149 7.40 12.07 -14.65
C ASP A 149 6.37 12.17 -13.50
N TRP A 150 6.82 12.15 -12.25
CA TRP A 150 5.97 12.12 -11.06
C TRP A 150 6.23 13.29 -10.12
N GLU A 151 5.16 13.91 -9.64
CA GLU A 151 5.15 14.90 -8.57
C GLU A 151 4.71 14.21 -7.28
N LEU A 152 5.53 14.25 -6.24
CA LEU A 152 5.15 13.82 -4.90
C LEU A 152 4.18 14.84 -4.32
N LEU A 153 2.95 14.42 -4.04
CA LEU A 153 1.91 15.26 -3.45
C LEU A 153 1.94 15.18 -1.93
N GLU A 154 2.07 13.97 -1.39
CA GLU A 154 2.06 13.74 0.04
C GLU A 154 2.79 12.46 0.41
N LEU A 155 3.46 12.47 1.55
CA LEU A 155 4.04 11.31 2.20
C LEU A 155 3.40 11.12 3.57
N ILE A 156 2.77 9.96 3.77
CA ILE A 156 2.31 9.54 5.08
C ILE A 156 3.37 8.61 5.69
N ASP A 157 4.08 9.11 6.68
CA ASP A 157 5.15 8.37 7.35
C ASP A 157 4.65 7.10 8.01
N MET A 158 5.46 6.06 7.91
CA MET A 158 5.27 4.81 8.63
C MET A 158 5.39 5.06 10.13
N LYS A 159 4.42 4.56 10.91
CA LYS A 159 4.40 4.59 12.37
C LYS A 159 3.74 3.32 12.88
N PHE A 160 4.24 2.76 13.97
CA PHE A 160 3.65 1.55 14.54
C PHE A 160 2.17 1.74 14.87
N ASN A 161 1.35 0.78 14.46
CA ASN A 161 -0.09 0.78 14.69
C ASN A 161 -0.85 1.97 14.07
N ARG A 162 -0.30 2.55 12.98
CA ARG A 162 -0.96 3.57 12.16
C ARG A 162 -1.68 2.90 11.00
N MET A 163 -2.94 3.29 10.81
CA MET A 163 -3.71 2.96 9.62
C MET A 163 -3.86 4.19 8.73
N ILE A 164 -3.71 3.98 7.43
CA ILE A 164 -4.10 4.93 6.39
C ILE A 164 -5.19 4.32 5.53
N ILE A 165 -6.15 5.13 5.10
CA ILE A 165 -7.24 4.74 4.20
C ILE A 165 -7.27 5.74 3.06
N TYR A 166 -7.41 5.26 1.84
CA TYR A 166 -7.45 6.08 0.64
C TYR A 166 -8.25 5.41 -0.48
N PRO A 167 -8.74 6.19 -1.46
CA PRO A 167 -9.37 5.62 -2.65
C PRO A 167 -8.35 4.80 -3.46
N PRO A 168 -8.69 3.58 -3.93
CA PRO A 168 -7.73 2.68 -4.58
C PRO A 168 -7.25 3.18 -5.95
N ASN A 169 -7.90 4.18 -6.51
CA ASN A 169 -7.62 4.76 -7.81
C ASN A 169 -6.76 6.05 -7.77
N VAL A 170 -6.21 6.43 -6.61
CA VAL A 170 -5.15 7.44 -6.52
C VAL A 170 -3.80 6.80 -6.83
N PHE A 171 -2.90 7.53 -7.50
CA PHE A 171 -1.53 7.06 -7.70
C PHE A 171 -0.75 7.10 -6.39
N HIS A 172 -0.26 5.94 -5.99
CA HIS A 172 0.51 5.78 -4.77
C HIS A 172 1.60 4.71 -4.92
N SER A 173 2.57 4.75 -4.03
CA SER A 173 3.55 3.67 -3.88
C SER A 173 4.04 3.56 -2.44
N GLY A 174 4.67 2.43 -2.12
CA GLY A 174 5.47 2.33 -0.90
C GLY A 174 6.68 3.24 -1.01
N TYR A 175 6.78 4.23 -0.13
CA TYR A 175 7.97 5.06 0.00
C TYR A 175 9.06 4.27 0.71
N ILE A 176 9.90 3.59 -0.09
CA ILE A 176 10.88 2.63 0.38
C ILE A 176 12.22 2.92 -0.30
N ASN A 177 13.28 3.01 0.49
CA ASN A 177 14.64 3.14 0.00
C ASN A 177 15.39 1.81 0.12
N ARG A 178 16.34 1.51 -0.75
CA ARG A 178 17.18 0.27 -0.71
C ARG A 178 17.83 0.01 0.65
N LYS A 179 18.07 1.06 1.43
CA LYS A 179 18.80 0.98 2.70
C LYS A 179 17.91 0.89 3.93
N ASP A 180 16.60 1.05 3.78
CA ASP A 180 15.71 1.30 4.92
C ASP A 180 15.52 0.08 5.82
N PHE A 181 15.41 -1.11 5.28
CA PHE A 181 15.08 -2.32 6.04
C PHE A 181 16.21 -3.33 6.13
N LYS A 182 17.47 -2.88 6.22
CA LYS A 182 18.64 -3.79 6.29
C LYS A 182 18.67 -4.68 7.54
N ASN A 183 18.09 -4.23 8.64
CA ASN A 183 18.13 -4.93 9.93
C ASN A 183 16.76 -5.49 10.33
N TYR A 184 15.69 -5.09 9.69
CA TYR A 184 14.32 -5.45 10.05
C TYR A 184 13.53 -5.75 8.79
N ASP A 185 12.60 -6.69 8.89
CA ASP A 185 11.62 -6.88 7.83
C ASP A 185 10.56 -5.76 7.90
N ARG A 186 10.14 -5.24 6.75
CA ARG A 186 8.99 -4.34 6.71
C ARG A 186 7.72 -5.16 6.67
N ILE A 187 6.82 -4.91 7.62
CA ILE A 187 5.56 -5.65 7.76
C ILE A 187 4.39 -4.67 7.67
N THR A 188 3.47 -4.95 6.76
CA THR A 188 2.22 -4.21 6.62
C THR A 188 1.04 -5.15 6.49
N GLN A 189 -0.10 -4.72 7.00
CA GLN A 189 -1.38 -5.33 6.72
C GLN A 189 -2.13 -4.43 5.74
N LEU A 190 -2.59 -5.00 4.64
CA LEU A 190 -3.35 -4.33 3.59
C LEU A 190 -4.80 -4.79 3.68
N GLY A 191 -5.73 -3.89 3.47
CA GLY A 191 -7.14 -4.20 3.38
C GLY A 191 -7.77 -3.50 2.17
N PHE A 192 -8.80 -4.13 1.63
CA PHE A 192 -9.54 -3.64 0.48
C PHE A 192 -11.03 -3.85 0.73
N PHE A 193 -11.83 -2.79 0.53
CA PHE A 193 -13.27 -2.76 0.83
C PHE A 193 -14.09 -2.26 -0.33
#